data_b473f037f296cf18c3215108bec6fef4
#
_entry.id   b473f037f296cf18c3215108bec6fef4
#
_cell.length_a   1.000
_cell.length_b   1.000
_cell.length_c   1.000
_cell.angle_alpha   90.00
_cell.angle_beta   90.00
_cell.angle_gamma   90.00
#
_symmetry.space_group_name_H-M   'P 1'
#
loop_
_entity.id
_entity.type
_entity.pdbx_description
1 polymer ?
#
loop_
_entity_poly.entity_id
_entity_poly.type
_entity_poly.pdbx_seq_one_letter_code
_entity_poly.pdbx_strand_id
1 'polypeptide(L)'
;MIFGISILGYLLSTVASYLIEAKSKELKGMKQITDTDHILLVHYANLDRLMGLIKELRADAKTAQKAIVLVDNELEELPPELDELGIQFVRGNPARKQALEQANVDSASHAIILSKNPQDVRSDDLTLAVNLAIESLHADITTIAECVDPDSIEIIRRTGCDSVVCVSRFSDSLLVQELLDPGVQEVVEELTDVKGEQIFVQSIEKMDSWKINELKSWMYKKNLLLIGLKQQKTGVLLLNPKGNLEILKGDRAVFIGSERPAELVTNN
;
A
#
# COMPACT_ATOMS: atom_id res chain seq x y z
N MET A 1 42.36 24.07 34.11
CA MET A 1 41.88 24.20 32.73
C MET A 1 42.00 22.87 31.92
N ILE A 2 43.10 22.12 32.00
CA ILE A 2 43.35 20.88 31.26
C ILE A 2 42.36 19.77 31.67
N PHE A 3 42.00 19.57 32.92
CA PHE A 3 41.04 18.59 33.41
C PHE A 3 39.63 18.75 32.84
N GLY A 4 39.15 19.98 32.65
CA GLY A 4 37.81 20.22 32.08
C GLY A 4 37.70 19.82 30.60
N ILE A 5 38.77 20.03 29.82
CA ILE A 5 38.81 19.65 28.39
C ILE A 5 38.82 18.15 28.25
N SER A 6 39.54 17.44 29.12
CA SER A 6 39.58 15.96 29.08
C SER A 6 38.23 15.33 29.43
N ILE A 7 37.51 15.87 30.41
CA ILE A 7 36.17 15.41 30.78
C ILE A 7 35.18 15.67 29.64
N LEU A 8 35.22 16.86 29.04
CA LEU A 8 34.36 17.21 27.91
C LEU A 8 34.61 16.32 26.70
N GLY A 9 35.89 16.04 26.39
CA GLY A 9 36.28 15.13 25.32
C GLY A 9 35.74 13.70 25.54
N TYR A 10 35.85 13.19 26.78
CA TYR A 10 35.30 11.89 27.14
C TYR A 10 33.78 11.84 27.01
N LEU A 11 33.06 12.86 27.49
CA LEU A 11 31.59 12.94 27.37
C LEU A 11 31.16 12.97 25.89
N LEU A 12 31.80 13.81 25.07
CA LEU A 12 31.52 13.89 23.64
C LEU A 12 31.77 12.55 22.93
N SER A 13 32.88 11.89 23.24
CA SER A 13 33.20 10.56 22.68
C SER A 13 32.15 9.51 23.09
N THR A 14 31.71 9.51 24.35
CA THR A 14 30.70 8.57 24.84
C THR A 14 29.35 8.81 24.16
N VAL A 15 28.92 10.07 24.03
CA VAL A 15 27.69 10.43 23.32
C VAL A 15 27.77 10.05 21.85
N ALA A 16 28.88 10.36 21.19
CA ALA A 16 29.09 9.99 19.77
C ALA A 16 29.04 8.45 19.58
N SER A 17 29.72 7.68 20.45
CA SER A 17 29.68 6.22 20.38
C SER A 17 28.26 5.67 20.59
N TYR A 18 27.50 6.23 21.52
CA TYR A 18 26.12 5.83 21.76
C TYR A 18 25.22 6.12 20.52
N LEU A 19 25.35 7.29 19.91
CA LEU A 19 24.58 7.65 18.70
C LEU A 19 24.92 6.75 17.50
N ILE A 20 26.21 6.42 17.32
CA ILE A 20 26.66 5.52 16.27
C ILE A 20 26.09 4.11 16.51
N GLU A 21 26.15 3.61 17.74
CA GLU A 21 25.59 2.30 18.08
C GLU A 21 24.06 2.26 17.88
N ALA A 22 23.35 3.30 18.31
CA ALA A 22 21.90 3.42 18.13
C ALA A 22 21.53 3.41 16.63
N LYS A 23 22.25 4.18 15.83
CA LYS A 23 22.03 4.22 14.36
C LYS A 23 22.35 2.87 13.70
N SER A 24 23.42 2.22 14.12
CA SER A 24 23.77 0.87 13.63
C SER A 24 22.69 -0.16 13.95
N LYS A 25 22.13 -0.13 15.16
CA LYS A 25 20.99 -1.01 15.53
C LYS A 25 19.75 -0.74 14.69
N GLU A 26 19.48 0.53 14.40
CA GLU A 26 18.37 0.93 13.55
C GLU A 26 18.54 0.40 12.11
N LEU A 27 19.71 0.62 11.50
CA LEU A 27 20.01 0.15 10.15
C LEU A 27 19.99 -1.38 10.04
N LYS A 28 20.36 -2.09 11.11
CA LYS A 28 20.31 -3.56 11.19
C LYS A 28 18.93 -4.13 11.55
N GLY A 29 17.92 -3.28 11.64
CA GLY A 29 16.55 -3.72 11.92
C GLY A 29 16.34 -4.28 13.32
N MET A 30 17.13 -3.85 14.31
CA MET A 30 17.06 -4.34 15.69
C MET A 30 16.22 -3.41 16.60
N LYS A 31 15.79 -2.25 16.09
CA LYS A 31 15.00 -1.29 16.86
C LYS A 31 13.54 -1.71 16.90
N GLN A 32 12.90 -1.51 18.07
CA GLN A 32 11.45 -1.64 18.20
C GLN A 32 10.77 -0.44 17.51
N ILE A 33 9.80 -0.70 16.67
CA ILE A 33 8.96 0.32 16.04
C ILE A 33 7.90 0.79 17.04
N THR A 34 7.67 2.09 17.09
CA THR A 34 6.68 2.72 17.98
C THR A 34 5.68 3.59 17.21
N ASP A 35 5.89 3.74 15.90
CA ASP A 35 4.98 4.50 15.04
C ASP A 35 3.60 3.84 14.99
N THR A 36 2.59 4.67 14.81
CA THR A 36 1.18 4.26 14.66
C THR A 36 0.65 4.75 13.32
N ASP A 37 -0.42 4.14 12.82
CA ASP A 37 -1.01 4.48 11.50
C ASP A 37 0.01 4.39 10.34
N HIS A 38 1.03 3.55 10.51
CA HIS A 38 2.11 3.36 9.53
C HIS A 38 1.77 2.27 8.50
N ILE A 39 2.59 2.20 7.47
CA ILE A 39 2.50 1.20 6.39
C ILE A 39 3.60 0.17 6.59
N LEU A 40 3.23 -1.10 6.65
CA LEU A 40 4.18 -2.21 6.58
C LEU A 40 4.46 -2.55 5.10
N LEU A 41 5.74 -2.57 4.72
CA LEU A 41 6.22 -3.18 3.49
C LEU A 41 6.88 -4.50 3.86
N VAL A 42 6.38 -5.59 3.32
CA VAL A 42 6.90 -6.92 3.61
C VAL A 42 7.63 -7.46 2.40
N HIS A 43 8.80 -7.98 2.65
CA HIS A 43 9.80 -8.46 1.71
C HIS A 43 10.54 -7.36 0.93
N TYR A 44 11.86 -7.48 0.95
CA TYR A 44 12.79 -6.70 0.14
C TYR A 44 12.99 -7.41 -1.20
N ALA A 45 12.30 -6.96 -2.25
CA ALA A 45 12.46 -7.54 -3.59
C ALA A 45 13.77 -7.09 -4.25
N ASN A 46 13.96 -5.79 -4.42
CA ASN A 46 15.18 -5.09 -4.84
C ASN A 46 15.02 -3.59 -4.58
N LEU A 47 16.15 -2.85 -4.62
CA LEU A 47 16.18 -1.43 -4.30
C LEU A 47 15.32 -0.59 -5.24
N ASP A 48 15.48 -0.77 -6.56
CA ASP A 48 14.79 0.04 -7.56
C ASP A 48 13.27 -0.07 -7.43
N ARG A 49 12.79 -1.28 -7.19
CA ARG A 49 11.36 -1.54 -7.01
C ARG A 49 10.80 -0.88 -5.74
N LEU A 50 11.53 -1.00 -4.61
CA LEU A 50 11.10 -0.35 -3.38
C LEU A 50 11.14 1.16 -3.51
N MET A 51 12.19 1.72 -4.12
CA MET A 51 12.29 3.15 -4.38
C MET A 51 11.11 3.67 -5.21
N GLY A 52 10.74 2.94 -6.27
CA GLY A 52 9.56 3.25 -7.08
C GLY A 52 8.28 3.25 -6.24
N LEU A 53 8.02 2.16 -5.51
CA LEU A 53 6.81 2.03 -4.68
C LEU A 53 6.74 3.10 -3.58
N ILE A 54 7.85 3.38 -2.91
CA ILE A 54 7.91 4.42 -1.87
C ILE A 54 7.64 5.81 -2.47
N LYS A 55 8.18 6.08 -3.66
CA LYS A 55 7.93 7.34 -4.37
C LYS A 55 6.44 7.54 -4.68
N GLU A 56 5.76 6.51 -5.14
CA GLU A 56 4.32 6.53 -5.37
C GLU A 56 3.54 6.76 -4.05
N LEU A 57 3.89 6.03 -2.97
CA LEU A 57 3.29 6.22 -1.66
C LEU A 57 3.50 7.65 -1.10
N ARG A 58 4.63 8.28 -1.39
CA ARG A 58 4.92 9.66 -0.96
C ARG A 58 4.22 10.72 -1.79
N ALA A 59 3.79 10.38 -3.00
CA ALA A 59 3.11 11.31 -3.89
C ALA A 59 1.59 11.42 -3.60
N ASP A 60 0.95 10.39 -3.05
CA ASP A 60 -0.48 10.44 -2.66
C ASP A 60 -0.67 11.09 -1.29
N ALA A 61 -1.62 12.02 -1.18
CA ALA A 61 -1.89 12.80 0.04
C ALA A 61 -2.30 11.92 1.25
N LYS A 62 -2.86 10.73 1.04
CA LYS A 62 -3.28 9.81 2.12
C LYS A 62 -2.11 9.08 2.77
N THR A 63 -1.03 8.89 2.02
CA THR A 63 0.10 8.06 2.42
C THR A 63 1.40 8.84 2.57
N ALA A 64 1.47 10.06 2.02
CA ALA A 64 2.68 10.89 1.99
C ALA A 64 3.35 11.07 3.36
N GLN A 65 2.56 11.22 4.42
CA GLN A 65 3.06 11.49 5.78
C GLN A 65 3.13 10.25 6.66
N LYS A 66 2.67 9.09 6.17
CA LYS A 66 2.71 7.86 6.97
C LYS A 66 4.15 7.34 7.08
N ALA A 67 4.53 6.90 8.27
CA ALA A 67 5.76 6.15 8.43
C ALA A 67 5.68 4.85 7.61
N ILE A 68 6.81 4.41 7.07
CA ILE A 68 6.91 3.16 6.32
C ILE A 68 7.93 2.27 7.01
N VAL A 69 7.54 1.04 7.29
CA VAL A 69 8.36 0.05 7.98
C VAL A 69 8.56 -1.15 7.06
N LEU A 70 9.80 -1.39 6.65
CA LEU A 70 10.19 -2.57 5.90
C LEU A 70 10.43 -3.75 6.85
N VAL A 71 9.85 -4.90 6.56
CA VAL A 71 10.10 -6.15 7.30
C VAL A 71 10.67 -7.19 6.35
N ASP A 72 11.90 -7.63 6.60
CA ASP A 72 12.55 -8.68 5.79
C ASP A 72 13.52 -9.51 6.63
N ASN A 73 13.71 -10.77 6.26
CA ASN A 73 14.60 -11.69 7.00
C ASN A 73 15.96 -11.89 6.33
N GLU A 74 16.13 -11.54 5.08
CA GLU A 74 17.37 -11.75 4.31
C GLU A 74 18.23 -10.50 4.22
N LEU A 75 17.58 -9.33 4.25
CA LEU A 75 18.28 -8.04 4.25
C LEU A 75 19.09 -7.91 5.55
N GLU A 76 20.40 -7.74 5.42
CA GLU A 76 21.29 -7.63 6.61
C GLU A 76 21.31 -6.22 7.21
N GLU A 77 21.25 -5.21 6.34
CA GLU A 77 21.27 -3.80 6.71
C GLU A 77 20.44 -3.00 5.71
N LEU A 78 19.73 -1.99 6.19
CA LEU A 78 18.92 -1.11 5.35
C LEU A 78 19.81 -0.32 4.39
N PRO A 79 19.56 -0.33 3.07
CA PRO A 79 20.27 0.49 2.10
C PRO A 79 20.20 1.99 2.46
N PRO A 80 21.31 2.74 2.28
CA PRO A 80 21.35 4.17 2.58
C PRO A 80 20.26 4.98 1.89
N GLU A 81 19.91 4.63 0.67
CA GLU A 81 18.88 5.30 -0.13
C GLU A 81 17.49 5.17 0.53
N LEU A 82 17.20 4.04 1.17
CA LEU A 82 15.95 3.86 1.91
C LEU A 82 15.98 4.56 3.27
N ASP A 83 17.13 4.60 3.93
CA ASP A 83 17.33 5.35 5.17
C ASP A 83 17.14 6.86 4.96
N GLU A 84 17.67 7.42 3.86
CA GLU A 84 17.48 8.82 3.47
C GLU A 84 16.00 9.19 3.23
N LEU A 85 15.19 8.22 2.79
CA LEU A 85 13.74 8.36 2.66
C LEU A 85 12.97 8.18 3.98
N GLY A 86 13.68 7.95 5.08
CA GLY A 86 13.08 7.75 6.40
C GLY A 86 12.36 6.42 6.56
N ILE A 87 12.76 5.40 5.80
CA ILE A 87 12.22 4.05 5.94
C ILE A 87 12.81 3.43 7.19
N GLN A 88 11.96 2.86 8.03
CA GLN A 88 12.39 2.09 9.18
C GLN A 88 12.50 0.62 8.80
N PHE A 89 13.35 -0.12 9.48
CA PHE A 89 13.62 -1.51 9.15
C PHE A 89 13.48 -2.42 10.36
N VAL A 90 12.87 -3.57 10.16
CA VAL A 90 12.82 -4.69 11.10
C VAL A 90 13.37 -5.92 10.40
N ARG A 91 14.48 -6.44 10.94
CA ARG A 91 15.07 -7.68 10.47
C ARG A 91 14.43 -8.87 11.18
N GLY A 92 13.62 -9.64 10.46
CA GLY A 92 12.97 -10.82 11.00
C GLY A 92 12.09 -11.51 9.99
N ASN A 93 11.71 -12.73 10.28
CA ASN A 93 10.80 -13.47 9.43
C ASN A 93 9.36 -12.90 9.56
N PRO A 94 8.79 -12.29 8.49
CA PRO A 94 7.49 -11.64 8.56
C PRO A 94 6.31 -12.61 8.75
N ALA A 95 6.51 -13.92 8.59
CA ALA A 95 5.53 -14.94 8.96
C ALA A 95 5.59 -15.31 10.46
N ARG A 96 6.42 -14.64 11.26
CA ARG A 96 6.56 -14.90 12.70
C ARG A 96 6.11 -13.70 13.51
N LYS A 97 5.33 -14.00 14.54
CA LYS A 97 4.78 -13.03 15.50
C LYS A 97 5.82 -12.04 16.01
N GLN A 98 7.01 -12.51 16.38
CA GLN A 98 8.08 -11.68 16.95
C GLN A 98 8.48 -10.51 16.02
N ALA A 99 8.65 -10.76 14.72
CA ALA A 99 9.03 -9.72 13.76
C ALA A 99 7.89 -8.72 13.54
N LEU A 100 6.65 -9.21 13.50
CA LEU A 100 5.46 -8.37 13.35
C LEU A 100 5.19 -7.52 14.58
N GLU A 101 5.38 -8.07 15.79
CA GLU A 101 5.29 -7.28 17.04
C GLU A 101 6.40 -6.23 17.11
N GLN A 102 7.63 -6.57 16.68
CA GLN A 102 8.73 -5.60 16.58
C GLN A 102 8.41 -4.50 15.58
N ALA A 103 7.70 -4.81 14.50
CA ALA A 103 7.21 -3.85 13.51
C ALA A 103 5.95 -3.09 13.96
N ASN A 104 5.45 -3.34 15.18
CA ASN A 104 4.23 -2.73 15.75
C ASN A 104 2.99 -2.93 14.85
N VAL A 105 2.78 -4.16 14.37
CA VAL A 105 1.67 -4.50 13.46
C VAL A 105 0.31 -4.11 14.02
N ASP A 106 0.10 -4.21 15.33
CA ASP A 106 -1.16 -3.88 16.01
C ASP A 106 -1.61 -2.41 15.82
N SER A 107 -0.66 -1.53 15.46
CA SER A 107 -0.90 -0.11 15.23
C SER A 107 -0.69 0.31 13.77
N ALA A 108 -0.38 -0.62 12.87
CA ALA A 108 -0.24 -0.37 11.45
C ALA A 108 -1.62 -0.21 10.80
N SER A 109 -1.74 0.67 9.81
CA SER A 109 -2.99 0.86 9.07
C SER A 109 -3.07 0.02 7.81
N HIS A 110 -1.93 -0.25 7.19
CA HIS A 110 -1.83 -0.97 5.92
C HIS A 110 -0.63 -1.91 5.92
N ALA A 111 -0.75 -3.02 5.22
CA ALA A 111 0.37 -3.89 4.90
C ALA A 111 0.40 -4.20 3.40
N ILE A 112 1.54 -4.00 2.77
CA ILE A 112 1.81 -4.38 1.38
C ILE A 112 2.79 -5.54 1.42
N ILE A 113 2.33 -6.71 1.01
CA ILE A 113 3.11 -7.95 0.98
C ILE A 113 3.57 -8.18 -0.44
N LEU A 114 4.84 -7.90 -0.70
CA LEU A 114 5.45 -8.12 -2.01
C LEU A 114 5.78 -9.61 -2.20
N SER A 115 5.72 -10.08 -3.43
CA SER A 115 6.28 -11.39 -3.76
C SER A 115 7.79 -11.39 -3.53
N LYS A 116 8.28 -12.37 -2.79
CA LYS A 116 9.71 -12.51 -2.50
C LYS A 116 10.54 -12.72 -3.78
N ASN A 117 10.01 -13.52 -4.68
CA ASN A 117 10.56 -13.75 -6.01
C ASN A 117 9.43 -13.79 -7.05
N PRO A 118 9.24 -12.73 -7.85
CA PRO A 118 8.17 -12.67 -8.83
C PRO A 118 8.23 -13.70 -9.96
N GLN A 119 9.31 -14.47 -10.03
CA GLN A 119 9.52 -15.53 -11.04
C GLN A 119 9.32 -16.93 -10.46
N ASP A 120 9.03 -17.05 -9.18
CA ASP A 120 8.87 -18.36 -8.50
C ASP A 120 7.50 -18.40 -7.81
N VAL A 121 6.62 -19.26 -8.32
CA VAL A 121 5.27 -19.48 -7.76
C VAL A 121 5.28 -19.91 -6.28
N ARG A 122 6.37 -20.49 -5.78
CA ARG A 122 6.53 -20.81 -4.36
C ARG A 122 6.60 -19.58 -3.46
N SER A 123 6.81 -18.39 -4.04
CA SER A 123 6.71 -17.14 -3.29
C SER A 123 5.31 -16.91 -2.75
N ASP A 124 4.28 -17.48 -3.39
CA ASP A 124 2.89 -17.35 -2.96
C ASP A 124 2.63 -18.08 -1.63
N ASP A 125 3.33 -19.18 -1.36
CA ASP A 125 3.27 -19.87 -0.06
C ASP A 125 3.78 -18.95 1.07
N LEU A 126 4.83 -18.17 0.80
CA LEU A 126 5.35 -17.18 1.77
C LEU A 126 4.38 -16.02 1.93
N THR A 127 3.83 -15.50 0.85
CA THR A 127 2.81 -14.44 0.87
C THR A 127 1.59 -14.90 1.70
N LEU A 128 1.11 -16.12 1.47
CA LEU A 128 0.02 -16.71 2.24
C LEU A 128 0.33 -16.77 3.74
N ALA A 129 1.51 -17.30 4.11
CA ALA A 129 1.93 -17.44 5.49
C ALA A 129 2.08 -16.08 6.20
N VAL A 130 2.61 -15.08 5.51
CA VAL A 130 2.74 -13.71 6.01
C VAL A 130 1.38 -13.07 6.23
N ASN A 131 0.49 -13.14 5.22
CA ASN A 131 -0.84 -12.56 5.35
C ASN A 131 -1.60 -13.18 6.53
N LEU A 132 -1.59 -14.51 6.65
CA LEU A 132 -2.22 -15.21 7.77
C LEU A 132 -1.65 -14.76 9.12
N ALA A 133 -0.33 -14.54 9.22
CA ALA A 133 0.30 -14.06 10.44
C ALA A 133 -0.13 -12.63 10.79
N ILE A 134 -0.22 -11.73 9.81
CA ILE A 134 -0.67 -10.34 9.99
C ILE A 134 -2.14 -10.33 10.43
N GLU A 135 -3.04 -10.99 9.69
CA GLU A 135 -4.47 -11.05 10.00
C GLU A 135 -4.76 -11.65 11.38
N SER A 136 -3.96 -12.63 11.80
CA SER A 136 -4.11 -13.24 13.12
C SER A 136 -3.76 -12.31 14.29
N LEU A 137 -2.93 -11.29 14.05
CA LEU A 137 -2.53 -10.29 15.04
C LEU A 137 -3.39 -9.04 14.97
N HIS A 138 -3.74 -8.59 13.77
CA HIS A 138 -4.50 -7.36 13.54
C HIS A 138 -5.48 -7.56 12.37
N ALA A 139 -6.69 -8.01 12.67
CA ALA A 139 -7.71 -8.31 11.65
C ALA A 139 -8.34 -7.06 10.98
N ASP A 140 -8.14 -5.87 11.54
CA ASP A 140 -8.67 -4.61 10.97
C ASP A 140 -7.65 -3.88 10.08
N ILE A 141 -6.42 -4.42 9.92
CA ILE A 141 -5.41 -3.86 9.03
C ILE A 141 -5.84 -4.06 7.57
N THR A 142 -5.60 -3.05 6.72
CA THR A 142 -5.85 -3.23 5.28
C THR A 142 -4.64 -3.92 4.64
N THR A 143 -4.85 -5.14 4.13
CA THR A 143 -3.81 -5.95 3.53
C THR A 143 -3.89 -6.00 2.01
N ILE A 144 -2.75 -5.80 1.35
CA ILE A 144 -2.59 -5.90 -0.09
C ILE A 144 -1.45 -6.87 -0.36
N ALA A 145 -1.73 -7.97 -1.03
CA ALA A 145 -0.74 -9.00 -1.33
C ALA A 145 -0.48 -9.13 -2.83
N GLU A 146 0.76 -9.26 -3.19
CA GLU A 146 1.18 -9.65 -4.53
C GLU A 146 1.23 -11.17 -4.62
N CYS A 147 0.76 -11.74 -5.74
CA CYS A 147 0.96 -13.14 -6.07
C CYS A 147 1.52 -13.31 -7.48
N VAL A 148 2.16 -14.44 -7.70
CA VAL A 148 2.78 -14.84 -8.96
C VAL A 148 1.81 -15.70 -9.76
N ASP A 149 1.18 -16.70 -9.11
CA ASP A 149 0.25 -17.63 -9.73
C ASP A 149 -1.20 -17.12 -9.61
N PRO A 150 -1.93 -16.99 -10.74
CA PRO A 150 -3.35 -16.65 -10.70
C PRO A 150 -4.21 -17.59 -9.85
N ASP A 151 -3.83 -18.86 -9.72
CA ASP A 151 -4.56 -19.85 -8.91
C ASP A 151 -4.39 -19.59 -7.40
N SER A 152 -3.35 -18.88 -7.00
CA SER A 152 -3.11 -18.47 -5.62
C SER A 152 -4.04 -17.35 -5.13
N ILE A 153 -4.64 -16.57 -6.03
CA ILE A 153 -5.47 -15.40 -5.69
C ILE A 153 -6.57 -15.75 -4.67
N GLU A 154 -7.33 -16.78 -4.97
CA GLU A 154 -8.49 -17.15 -4.14
C GLU A 154 -8.06 -17.73 -2.79
N ILE A 155 -6.93 -18.42 -2.76
CA ILE A 155 -6.37 -19.01 -1.54
C ILE A 155 -5.89 -17.89 -0.60
N ILE A 156 -5.15 -16.90 -1.13
CA ILE A 156 -4.66 -15.75 -0.36
C ILE A 156 -5.84 -14.91 0.15
N ARG A 157 -6.88 -14.67 -0.65
CA ARG A 157 -8.09 -13.98 -0.18
C ARG A 157 -8.77 -14.66 0.99
N ARG A 158 -8.79 -16.00 1.01
CA ARG A 158 -9.38 -16.78 2.11
C ARG A 158 -8.64 -16.64 3.44
N THR A 159 -7.41 -16.13 3.42
CA THR A 159 -6.68 -15.81 4.66
C THR A 159 -7.02 -14.44 5.25
N GLY A 160 -8.02 -13.75 4.72
CA GLY A 160 -8.44 -12.42 5.17
C GLY A 160 -7.91 -11.27 4.31
N CYS A 161 -7.01 -11.52 3.35
CA CYS A 161 -6.41 -10.48 2.52
C CYS A 161 -7.47 -9.65 1.77
N ASP A 162 -7.45 -8.32 1.95
CA ASP A 162 -8.41 -7.40 1.33
C ASP A 162 -8.25 -7.31 -0.18
N SER A 163 -7.00 -7.33 -0.66
CA SER A 163 -6.71 -7.20 -2.09
C SER A 163 -5.52 -8.06 -2.50
N VAL A 164 -5.67 -8.80 -3.59
CA VAL A 164 -4.59 -9.60 -4.18
C VAL A 164 -4.32 -9.12 -5.59
N VAL A 165 -3.08 -8.76 -5.87
CA VAL A 165 -2.60 -8.29 -7.17
C VAL A 165 -1.74 -9.38 -7.81
N CYS A 166 -2.23 -9.99 -8.88
CA CYS A 166 -1.45 -10.95 -9.66
C CYS A 166 -0.83 -10.23 -10.87
N VAL A 167 0.47 -9.96 -10.77
CA VAL A 167 1.19 -9.14 -11.76
C VAL A 167 1.24 -9.84 -13.12
N SER A 168 1.49 -11.16 -13.17
CA SER A 168 1.54 -11.93 -14.41
C SER A 168 0.23 -11.82 -15.19
N ARG A 169 -0.89 -12.07 -14.53
CA ARG A 169 -2.22 -12.00 -15.15
C ARG A 169 -2.55 -10.61 -15.68
N PHE A 170 -2.20 -9.57 -14.91
CA PHE A 170 -2.42 -8.19 -15.33
C PHE A 170 -1.59 -7.84 -16.56
N SER A 171 -0.31 -8.20 -16.56
CA SER A 171 0.63 -7.97 -17.65
C SER A 171 0.19 -8.68 -18.94
N ASP A 172 -0.18 -9.96 -18.85
CA ASP A 172 -0.66 -10.73 -19.99
C ASP A 172 -1.92 -10.12 -20.63
N SER A 173 -2.86 -9.69 -19.78
CA SER A 173 -4.08 -9.03 -20.25
C SER A 173 -3.78 -7.71 -20.96
N LEU A 174 -2.84 -6.93 -20.44
CA LEU A 174 -2.44 -5.64 -21.03
C LEU A 174 -1.74 -5.84 -22.38
N LEU A 175 -0.86 -6.84 -22.50
CA LEU A 175 -0.20 -7.18 -23.77
C LEU A 175 -1.21 -7.55 -24.86
N VAL A 176 -2.24 -8.32 -24.50
CA VAL A 176 -3.30 -8.68 -25.45
C VAL A 176 -4.13 -7.44 -25.84
N GLN A 177 -4.48 -6.59 -24.87
CA GLN A 177 -5.23 -5.37 -25.16
C GLN A 177 -4.43 -4.42 -26.04
N GLU A 178 -3.14 -4.24 -25.80
CA GLU A 178 -2.26 -3.40 -26.62
C GLU A 178 -2.13 -3.91 -28.07
N LEU A 179 -2.15 -5.24 -28.25
CA LEU A 179 -2.19 -5.84 -29.59
C LEU A 179 -3.50 -5.53 -30.33
N LEU A 180 -4.64 -5.58 -29.62
CA LEU A 180 -5.97 -5.39 -30.21
C LEU A 180 -6.27 -3.90 -30.43
N ASP A 181 -5.91 -3.05 -29.48
CA ASP A 181 -6.20 -1.62 -29.45
C ASP A 181 -4.94 -0.86 -29.01
N PRO A 182 -4.02 -0.53 -29.94
CA PRO A 182 -2.78 0.16 -29.64
C PRO A 182 -3.01 1.50 -28.93
N GLY A 183 -2.28 1.78 -27.85
CA GLY A 183 -2.39 2.97 -27.00
C GLY A 183 -3.13 2.71 -25.68
N VAL A 184 -3.67 1.51 -25.47
CA VAL A 184 -4.30 1.16 -24.18
C VAL A 184 -3.28 1.21 -23.04
N GLN A 185 -2.02 0.82 -23.28
CA GLN A 185 -0.97 0.89 -22.29
C GLN A 185 -0.78 2.33 -21.74
N GLU A 186 -0.69 3.32 -22.63
CA GLU A 186 -0.51 4.72 -22.25
C GLU A 186 -1.66 5.22 -21.36
N VAL A 187 -2.89 4.82 -21.67
CA VAL A 187 -4.07 5.15 -20.86
C VAL A 187 -4.01 4.48 -19.48
N VAL A 188 -3.60 3.23 -19.40
CA VAL A 188 -3.49 2.51 -18.13
C VAL A 188 -2.37 3.09 -17.28
N GLU A 189 -1.23 3.43 -17.86
CA GLU A 189 -0.12 4.09 -17.17
C GLU A 189 -0.56 5.42 -16.58
N GLU A 190 -1.19 6.29 -17.37
CA GLU A 190 -1.71 7.59 -16.90
C GLU A 190 -2.70 7.42 -15.74
N LEU A 191 -3.66 6.50 -15.86
CA LEU A 191 -4.70 6.30 -14.85
C LEU A 191 -4.21 5.62 -13.56
N THR A 192 -3.03 5.02 -13.57
CA THR A 192 -2.41 4.36 -12.41
C THR A 192 -1.26 5.17 -11.81
N ASP A 193 -0.75 6.21 -12.49
CA ASP A 193 0.20 7.17 -11.92
C ASP A 193 -0.51 8.03 -10.86
N VAL A 194 0.22 8.48 -9.84
CA VAL A 194 -0.28 9.42 -8.82
C VAL A 194 -0.33 10.87 -9.30
N LYS A 195 0.04 11.13 -10.54
CA LYS A 195 -0.02 12.44 -11.19
C LYS A 195 -1.03 12.42 -12.35
N GLY A 196 -1.70 13.54 -12.58
CA GLY A 196 -2.67 13.66 -13.66
C GLY A 196 -4.03 13.07 -13.32
N GLU A 197 -4.68 12.48 -14.33
CA GLU A 197 -5.99 11.85 -14.17
C GLU A 197 -5.84 10.45 -13.58
N GLN A 198 -6.53 10.18 -12.47
CA GLN A 198 -6.40 8.94 -11.71
C GLN A 198 -7.75 8.24 -11.54
N ILE A 199 -7.70 6.94 -11.30
CA ILE A 199 -8.88 6.18 -10.88
C ILE A 199 -9.04 6.28 -9.37
N PHE A 200 -10.19 6.78 -8.94
CA PHE A 200 -10.57 6.83 -7.53
C PHE A 200 -11.73 5.88 -7.23
N VAL A 201 -11.69 5.29 -6.04
CA VAL A 201 -12.80 4.51 -5.47
C VAL A 201 -13.17 5.14 -4.14
N GLN A 202 -14.38 5.72 -4.04
CA GLN A 202 -14.80 6.46 -2.85
C GLN A 202 -16.23 6.12 -2.44
N SER A 203 -16.45 6.01 -1.12
CA SER A 203 -17.77 5.71 -0.56
C SER A 203 -18.76 6.86 -0.80
N ILE A 204 -20.00 6.49 -1.06
CA ILE A 204 -21.10 7.41 -1.24
C ILE A 204 -21.86 7.45 0.09
N GLU A 205 -21.63 8.50 0.89
CA GLU A 205 -22.11 8.51 2.29
C GLU A 205 -23.53 9.06 2.48
N LYS A 206 -23.99 9.94 1.59
CA LYS A 206 -25.27 10.67 1.77
C LYS A 206 -26.08 10.73 0.47
N MET A 207 -26.65 9.59 0.07
CA MET A 207 -27.59 9.60 -1.04
C MET A 207 -28.77 8.67 -0.71
N ASP A 208 -29.83 9.21 -0.19
CA ASP A 208 -31.10 8.50 -0.16
C ASP A 208 -31.76 8.63 -1.53
N SER A 209 -31.94 7.49 -2.22
CA SER A 209 -32.73 7.36 -3.46
C SER A 209 -32.11 7.91 -4.77
N TRP A 210 -30.82 8.14 -4.83
CA TRP A 210 -30.21 8.57 -6.09
C TRP A 210 -30.10 7.42 -7.10
N LYS A 211 -30.33 7.79 -8.37
CA LYS A 211 -30.10 6.89 -9.50
C LYS A 211 -28.73 7.16 -10.12
N ILE A 212 -28.17 6.15 -10.76
CA ILE A 212 -26.84 6.25 -11.37
C ILE A 212 -26.70 7.41 -12.36
N ASN A 213 -27.77 7.75 -13.07
CA ASN A 213 -27.75 8.89 -14.03
C ASN A 213 -27.64 10.24 -13.32
N GLU A 214 -28.19 10.38 -12.12
CA GLU A 214 -28.09 11.60 -11.32
C GLU A 214 -26.65 11.75 -10.80
N LEU A 215 -26.03 10.65 -10.32
CA LEU A 215 -24.63 10.63 -9.94
C LEU A 215 -23.72 10.97 -11.11
N LYS A 216 -23.93 10.37 -12.30
CA LYS A 216 -23.17 10.71 -13.52
C LYS A 216 -23.24 12.20 -13.83
N SER A 217 -24.45 12.77 -13.81
CA SER A 217 -24.67 14.19 -14.12
C SER A 217 -24.00 15.11 -13.09
N TRP A 218 -24.05 14.73 -11.81
CA TRP A 218 -23.42 15.48 -10.72
C TRP A 218 -21.89 15.43 -10.84
N MET A 219 -21.31 14.25 -11.05
CA MET A 219 -19.86 14.06 -11.20
C MET A 219 -19.33 14.81 -12.41
N TYR A 220 -20.03 14.76 -13.55
CA TYR A 220 -19.65 15.48 -14.76
C TYR A 220 -19.52 16.99 -14.53
N LYS A 221 -20.45 17.59 -13.76
CA LYS A 221 -20.39 19.02 -13.38
C LYS A 221 -19.18 19.35 -12.49
N LYS A 222 -18.55 18.36 -11.89
CA LYS A 222 -17.36 18.48 -11.04
C LYS A 222 -16.07 18.06 -11.76
N ASN A 223 -16.12 17.89 -13.08
CA ASN A 223 -15.03 17.35 -13.91
C ASN A 223 -14.57 15.97 -13.45
N LEU A 224 -15.51 15.14 -12.98
CA LEU A 224 -15.27 13.76 -12.62
C LEU A 224 -16.02 12.84 -13.58
N LEU A 225 -15.35 11.80 -14.07
CA LEU A 225 -15.95 10.82 -14.98
C LEU A 225 -16.30 9.54 -14.23
N LEU A 226 -17.59 9.30 -13.97
CA LEU A 226 -18.03 8.03 -13.37
C LEU A 226 -17.82 6.88 -14.35
N ILE A 227 -16.98 5.91 -14.00
CA ILE A 227 -16.72 4.70 -14.78
C ILE A 227 -17.37 3.45 -14.18
N GLY A 228 -17.68 3.42 -12.88
CA GLY A 228 -18.26 2.26 -12.23
C GLY A 228 -18.90 2.52 -10.89
N LEU A 229 -19.57 1.48 -10.39
CA LEU A 229 -20.15 1.41 -9.05
C LEU A 229 -19.76 0.06 -8.43
N LYS A 230 -19.10 0.08 -7.28
CA LYS A 230 -18.84 -1.13 -6.48
C LYS A 230 -19.93 -1.24 -5.42
N GLN A 231 -20.76 -2.25 -5.54
CA GLN A 231 -21.85 -2.50 -4.61
C GLN A 231 -21.32 -3.06 -3.30
N GLN A 232 -21.70 -2.46 -2.17
CA GLN A 232 -21.25 -2.92 -0.85
C GLN A 232 -21.82 -4.29 -0.50
N LYS A 233 -23.10 -4.53 -0.78
CA LYS A 233 -23.78 -5.78 -0.40
C LYS A 233 -23.24 -7.02 -1.10
N THR A 234 -22.87 -6.89 -2.36
CA THR A 234 -22.48 -8.02 -3.21
C THR A 234 -20.98 -8.06 -3.49
N GLY A 235 -20.25 -6.96 -3.22
CA GLY A 235 -18.86 -6.77 -3.62
C GLY A 235 -18.66 -6.62 -5.14
N VAL A 236 -19.74 -6.68 -5.93
CA VAL A 236 -19.68 -6.67 -7.40
C VAL A 236 -19.33 -5.28 -7.90
N LEU A 237 -18.35 -5.20 -8.79
CA LEU A 237 -18.02 -4.01 -9.56
C LEU A 237 -18.82 -3.99 -10.86
N LEU A 238 -19.67 -2.97 -11.02
CA LEU A 238 -20.40 -2.71 -12.25
C LEU A 238 -19.71 -1.59 -13.02
N LEU A 239 -19.04 -1.93 -14.12
CA LEU A 239 -18.44 -0.92 -15.02
C LEU A 239 -19.48 -0.40 -15.99
N ASN A 240 -19.38 0.90 -16.31
CA ASN A 240 -20.32 1.65 -17.17
C ASN A 240 -21.79 1.33 -16.85
N PRO A 241 -22.21 1.49 -15.58
CA PRO A 241 -23.56 1.14 -15.16
C PRO A 241 -24.61 1.96 -15.94
N LYS A 242 -25.65 1.28 -16.41
CA LYS A 242 -26.70 1.87 -17.27
C LYS A 242 -28.04 1.92 -16.54
N GLY A 243 -28.92 2.79 -17.06
CA GLY A 243 -30.31 2.86 -16.64
C GLY A 243 -30.55 3.56 -15.31
N ASN A 244 -31.58 3.11 -14.62
CA ASN A 244 -32.05 3.67 -13.35
C ASN A 244 -31.57 2.84 -12.15
N LEU A 245 -30.33 2.34 -12.20
CA LEU A 245 -29.76 1.61 -11.06
C LEU A 245 -29.80 2.53 -9.83
N GLU A 246 -30.40 2.04 -8.76
CA GLU A 246 -30.45 2.73 -7.49
C GLU A 246 -29.14 2.56 -6.73
N ILE A 247 -28.64 3.65 -6.16
CA ILE A 247 -27.43 3.67 -5.35
C ILE A 247 -27.82 3.46 -3.90
N LEU A 248 -27.17 2.49 -3.25
CA LEU A 248 -27.43 2.18 -1.86
C LEU A 248 -26.34 2.79 -0.96
N LYS A 249 -26.71 3.07 0.28
CA LYS A 249 -25.75 3.54 1.29
C LYS A 249 -24.58 2.54 1.42
N GLY A 250 -23.37 3.05 1.34
CA GLY A 250 -22.16 2.25 1.43
C GLY A 250 -21.63 1.75 0.07
N ASP A 251 -22.40 1.93 -1.02
CA ASP A 251 -21.86 1.71 -2.35
C ASP A 251 -20.69 2.68 -2.62
N ARG A 252 -19.76 2.27 -3.47
CA ARG A 252 -18.56 3.06 -3.77
C ARG A 252 -18.56 3.44 -5.26
N ALA A 253 -18.46 4.74 -5.52
CA ALA A 253 -18.25 5.23 -6.87
C ALA A 253 -16.82 4.93 -7.33
N VAL A 254 -16.68 4.50 -8.57
CA VAL A 254 -15.40 4.38 -9.28
C VAL A 254 -15.38 5.43 -10.38
N PHE A 255 -14.43 6.35 -10.33
CA PHE A 255 -14.40 7.49 -11.23
C PHE A 255 -12.98 7.93 -11.56
N ILE A 256 -12.83 8.68 -12.64
CA ILE A 256 -11.60 9.33 -13.06
C ILE A 256 -11.69 10.80 -12.70
N GLY A 257 -10.59 11.38 -12.25
CA GLY A 257 -10.42 12.79 -11.96
C GLY A 257 -8.98 13.14 -11.64
N SER A 258 -8.64 14.41 -11.69
CA SER A 258 -7.30 14.92 -11.38
C SER A 258 -7.02 15.01 -9.88
N GLU A 259 -8.07 15.07 -9.06
CA GLU A 259 -7.97 15.13 -7.60
C GLU A 259 -9.10 14.32 -6.97
N ARG A 260 -8.80 13.73 -5.81
CA ARG A 260 -9.80 13.05 -4.99
C ARG A 260 -10.63 14.10 -4.23
N PRO A 261 -11.94 14.20 -4.44
CA PRO A 261 -12.77 15.09 -3.66
C PRO A 261 -12.77 14.66 -2.18
N ALA A 262 -12.76 15.62 -1.27
CA ALA A 262 -12.77 15.36 0.16
C ALA A 262 -13.98 14.50 0.59
N GLU A 263 -15.14 14.75 -0.02
CA GLU A 263 -16.36 13.96 0.15
C GLU A 263 -17.10 13.89 -1.18
N LEU A 264 -17.64 12.70 -1.51
CA LEU A 264 -18.70 12.59 -2.52
C LEU A 264 -20.02 12.94 -1.82
N VAL A 265 -20.19 14.22 -1.54
CA VAL A 265 -21.39 14.73 -0.86
C VAL A 265 -22.29 15.37 -1.85
N THR A 266 -23.50 15.01 -1.74
CA THR A 266 -24.60 15.62 -2.43
C THR A 266 -25.46 16.37 -1.43
N ASN A 267 -25.14 17.59 -1.20
CA ASN A 267 -26.12 18.55 -0.74
C ASN A 267 -26.14 19.73 -1.72
N ASN A 268 -27.22 19.81 -2.40
CA ASN A 268 -27.84 20.70 -3.35
C ASN A 268 -27.75 20.33 -4.78
#